data_0dae37c6f3b1cec1b303a78ce5e0abcd
#
_entry.id   0dae37c6f3b1cec1b303a78ce5e0abcd
#
_cell.length_a   1.000
_cell.length_b   1.000
_cell.length_c   1.000
_cell.angle_alpha   90.00
_cell.angle_beta   90.00
_cell.angle_gamma   90.00
#
_symmetry.space_group_name_H-M   'P 1'
#
loop_
_entity.id
_entity.type
_entity.pdbx_description
1 polymer ?
#
loop_
_entity_poly.entity_id
_entity_poly.type
_entity_poly.pdbx_seq_one_letter_code
_entity_poly.pdbx_strand_id
1 'polypeptide(L)'
;MDVKTFQDLGLDHAWGDLHDMDYQVNGRANIEIRESLATVGDEHYHPCPEAYREGELQGTMHVFNDWDHSAVFAGTRRRLAVYLPPESAVRGPLNLLICNDGEGYRFDKGDIRAPAVLDSLLASGELGATAAVFVMPGIPDGFDATVPGQLPNPVVNRQRSVEYDSCTPAYGEFLLQDVLPFVERQLGIALTTDAGRRAVCGISSGGICAFNAAWHFPGSFGRVISHCGSFVNIRGAHNVPYLIRSTPRKPIRVFLQS
;
A
#
# COMPACT_ATOMS: atom_id res chain seq x y z
N MET A 1 25.05 21.97 -6.57
CA MET A 1 23.58 21.87 -6.58
C MET A 1 23.19 21.60 -5.13
N ASP A 2 22.60 22.59 -4.46
CA ASP A 2 22.16 22.39 -3.07
C ASP A 2 21.01 21.38 -3.10
N VAL A 3 21.22 20.27 -2.42
CA VAL A 3 20.19 19.23 -2.27
C VAL A 3 19.15 19.79 -1.29
N LYS A 4 17.98 20.16 -1.79
CA LYS A 4 16.86 20.54 -0.92
C LYS A 4 16.42 19.31 -0.10
N THR A 5 16.20 19.52 1.17
CA THR A 5 15.64 18.50 2.06
C THR A 5 14.14 18.37 1.84
N PHE A 6 13.51 17.30 2.30
CA PHE A 6 12.04 17.17 2.27
C PHE A 6 11.34 18.31 3.03
N GLN A 7 11.96 18.83 4.11
CA GLN A 7 11.46 20.00 4.84
C GLN A 7 11.53 21.28 3.99
N ASP A 8 12.63 21.48 3.24
CA ASP A 8 12.76 22.62 2.33
C ASP A 8 11.73 22.59 1.19
N LEU A 9 11.16 21.44 0.94
CA LEU A 9 10.15 21.20 -0.09
C LEU A 9 8.71 21.14 0.46
N GLY A 10 8.53 21.32 1.78
CA GLY A 10 7.23 21.19 2.42
C GLY A 10 6.66 19.79 2.47
N LEU A 11 7.50 18.76 2.31
CA LEU A 11 7.10 17.35 2.17
C LEU A 11 7.26 16.52 3.44
N ASP A 12 7.35 17.16 4.57
CA ASP A 12 7.47 16.49 5.87
C ASP A 12 6.25 15.59 6.21
N HIS A 13 5.16 15.64 5.42
CA HIS A 13 3.92 14.94 5.74
C HIS A 13 3.29 14.08 4.66
N ALA A 14 3.70 14.17 3.38
CA ALA A 14 2.96 13.48 2.34
C ALA A 14 3.73 13.23 1.05
N TRP A 15 3.68 11.99 0.59
CA TRP A 15 4.07 11.64 -0.77
C TRP A 15 3.18 12.31 -1.84
N GLY A 16 1.95 12.69 -1.49
CA GLY A 16 0.99 13.33 -2.38
C GLY A 16 1.35 14.75 -2.82
N ASP A 17 2.11 15.48 -1.99
CA ASP A 17 2.51 16.86 -2.30
C ASP A 17 3.69 16.93 -3.31
N LEU A 18 4.20 15.79 -3.78
CA LEU A 18 5.23 15.76 -4.83
C LEU A 18 4.79 16.42 -6.14
N HIS A 19 3.50 16.45 -6.42
CA HIS A 19 2.95 17.06 -7.64
C HIS A 19 2.96 18.58 -7.62
N ASP A 20 2.88 19.18 -6.43
CA ASP A 20 2.80 20.63 -6.25
C ASP A 20 4.16 21.27 -5.91
N MET A 21 5.26 20.48 -6.01
CA MET A 21 6.58 20.98 -5.69
C MET A 21 7.09 22.00 -6.73
N ASP A 22 7.18 23.22 -6.29
CA ASP A 22 7.84 24.29 -7.05
C ASP A 22 9.36 24.23 -6.82
N TYR A 23 10.01 23.24 -7.42
CA TYR A 23 11.47 23.17 -7.43
C TYR A 23 12.02 23.31 -8.85
N GLN A 24 13.25 23.79 -8.95
CA GLN A 24 13.94 23.96 -10.22
C GLN A 24 14.93 22.83 -10.47
N VAL A 25 14.92 22.30 -11.70
CA VAL A 25 15.93 21.37 -12.22
C VAL A 25 16.65 22.07 -13.37
N ASN A 26 17.96 22.28 -13.22
CA ASN A 26 18.79 22.98 -14.22
C ASN A 26 18.22 24.37 -14.61
N GLY A 27 17.69 25.12 -13.63
CA GLY A 27 17.15 26.46 -13.83
C GLY A 27 15.75 26.52 -14.46
N ARG A 28 15.10 25.37 -14.66
CA ARG A 28 13.70 25.32 -15.13
C ARG A 28 12.79 24.86 -13.99
N ALA A 29 11.64 25.49 -13.88
CA ALA A 29 10.62 25.06 -12.93
C ALA A 29 10.14 23.63 -13.26
N ASN A 30 9.84 22.84 -12.22
CA ASN A 30 9.37 21.46 -12.39
C ASN A 30 8.11 21.39 -13.26
N ILE A 31 7.18 22.33 -13.07
CA ILE A 31 5.95 22.41 -13.87
C ILE A 31 6.25 22.56 -15.37
N GLU A 32 7.21 23.42 -15.74
CA GLU A 32 7.60 23.62 -17.13
C GLU A 32 8.21 22.34 -17.76
N ILE A 33 8.96 21.58 -16.95
CA ILE A 33 9.55 20.31 -17.39
C ILE A 33 8.42 19.29 -17.61
N ARG A 34 7.50 19.16 -16.68
CA ARG A 34 6.35 18.25 -16.79
C ARG A 34 5.51 18.58 -18.03
N GLU A 35 5.15 19.84 -18.22
CA GLU A 35 4.40 20.29 -19.41
C GLU A 35 5.15 19.99 -20.71
N SER A 36 6.48 20.13 -20.71
CA SER A 36 7.30 19.83 -21.90
C SER A 36 7.43 18.33 -22.20
N LEU A 37 7.15 17.46 -21.22
CA LEU A 37 7.19 15.99 -21.36
C LEU A 37 5.81 15.37 -21.51
N ALA A 38 4.75 16.17 -21.33
CA ALA A 38 3.39 15.70 -21.50
C ALA A 38 3.18 15.18 -22.93
N THR A 39 2.52 14.03 -23.03
CA THR A 39 2.20 13.39 -24.30
C THR A 39 0.71 13.59 -24.64
N VAL A 40 0.37 13.39 -25.91
CA VAL A 40 -1.03 13.44 -26.32
C VAL A 40 -1.84 12.40 -25.53
N GLY A 41 -2.84 12.86 -24.80
CA GLY A 41 -3.70 12.04 -23.94
C GLY A 41 -3.48 12.25 -22.44
N ASP A 42 -2.38 12.90 -22.02
CA ASP A 42 -2.15 13.19 -20.59
C ASP A 42 -3.22 14.13 -20.02
N GLU A 43 -3.80 14.98 -20.86
CA GLU A 43 -4.94 15.85 -20.53
C GLU A 43 -6.23 15.08 -20.18
N HIS A 44 -6.29 13.79 -20.46
CA HIS A 44 -7.41 12.93 -20.13
C HIS A 44 -7.29 12.25 -18.76
N TYR A 45 -6.15 12.40 -18.10
CA TYR A 45 -5.95 11.89 -16.74
C TYR A 45 -6.53 12.87 -15.73
N HIS A 46 -7.69 12.55 -15.21
CA HIS A 46 -8.35 13.33 -14.18
C HIS A 46 -8.33 12.61 -12.83
N PRO A 47 -8.29 13.34 -11.71
CA PRO A 47 -8.46 12.75 -10.39
C PRO A 47 -9.77 11.95 -10.32
N CYS A 48 -9.70 10.77 -9.69
CA CYS A 48 -10.87 9.92 -9.46
C CYS A 48 -11.86 10.65 -8.53
N PRO A 49 -13.10 10.92 -8.95
CA PRO A 49 -14.07 11.66 -8.13
C PRO A 49 -14.33 11.02 -6.76
N GLU A 50 -14.28 9.68 -6.70
CA GLU A 50 -14.47 8.91 -5.48
C GLU A 50 -13.40 9.21 -4.43
N ALA A 51 -12.17 9.54 -4.84
CA ALA A 51 -11.07 9.92 -3.95
C ALA A 51 -11.22 11.36 -3.41
N TYR A 52 -11.96 12.21 -4.09
CA TYR A 52 -12.10 13.63 -3.77
C TYR A 52 -13.50 14.00 -3.26
N ARG A 53 -14.20 13.03 -2.70
CA ARG A 53 -15.50 13.26 -2.08
C ARG A 53 -15.37 14.27 -0.94
N GLU A 54 -16.24 15.27 -0.91
CA GLU A 54 -16.36 16.22 0.19
C GLU A 54 -17.03 15.56 1.42
N GLY A 55 -16.58 15.95 2.60
CA GLY A 55 -17.14 15.52 3.88
C GLY A 55 -16.26 14.57 4.68
N GLU A 56 -16.71 14.23 5.87
CA GLU A 56 -16.02 13.29 6.75
C GLU A 56 -16.20 11.84 6.27
N LEU A 57 -15.23 10.99 6.59
CA LEU A 57 -15.34 9.55 6.37
C LEU A 57 -16.56 9.00 7.11
N GLN A 58 -17.31 8.12 6.44
CA GLN A 58 -18.44 7.41 7.05
C GLN A 58 -17.98 6.22 7.87
N GLY A 59 -16.85 5.62 7.47
CA GLY A 59 -16.20 4.56 8.21
C GLY A 59 -15.30 5.09 9.34
N THR A 60 -14.68 4.18 10.05
CA THR A 60 -13.80 4.48 11.20
C THR A 60 -12.37 4.03 10.94
N MET A 61 -11.42 4.89 11.30
CA MET A 61 -9.98 4.58 11.22
C MET A 61 -9.42 4.24 12.59
N HIS A 62 -8.79 3.07 12.69
CA HIS A 62 -8.04 2.62 13.89
C HIS A 62 -6.55 2.60 13.57
N VAL A 63 -5.71 3.15 14.45
CA VAL A 63 -4.25 3.25 14.23
C VAL A 63 -3.50 2.62 15.40
N PHE A 64 -2.55 1.76 15.06
CA PHE A 64 -1.65 1.06 15.99
C PHE A 64 -0.21 1.49 15.63
N ASN A 65 0.35 2.42 16.40
CA ASN A 65 1.62 3.09 16.03
C ASN A 65 2.86 2.21 16.19
N ASP A 66 2.90 1.38 17.22
CA ASP A 66 4.10 0.61 17.61
C ASP A 66 3.78 -0.87 17.76
N TRP A 67 3.10 -1.43 16.76
CA TRP A 67 2.77 -2.85 16.75
C TRP A 67 4.03 -3.71 16.57
N ASP A 68 4.36 -4.54 17.58
CA ASP A 68 5.59 -5.35 17.69
C ASP A 68 5.32 -6.86 17.85
N HIS A 69 4.10 -7.31 17.54
CA HIS A 69 3.69 -8.69 17.80
C HIS A 69 3.93 -9.66 16.62
N SER A 70 4.84 -9.31 15.69
CA SER A 70 5.14 -10.22 14.58
C SER A 70 6.06 -11.36 15.04
N ALA A 71 5.63 -12.59 14.80
CA ALA A 71 6.46 -13.77 14.92
C ALA A 71 7.30 -14.02 13.68
N VAL A 72 6.75 -13.75 12.49
CA VAL A 72 7.43 -13.94 11.21
C VAL A 72 8.58 -12.95 11.01
N PHE A 73 8.35 -11.68 11.36
CA PHE A 73 9.37 -10.62 11.33
C PHE A 73 9.69 -10.16 12.76
N ALA A 74 10.11 -11.12 13.61
CA ALA A 74 10.45 -10.86 15.00
C ALA A 74 11.55 -9.79 15.13
N GLY A 75 11.49 -9.00 16.21
CA GLY A 75 12.44 -7.90 16.45
C GLY A 75 12.18 -6.68 15.55
N THR A 76 10.94 -6.54 15.06
CA THR A 76 10.51 -5.34 14.33
C THR A 76 9.23 -4.78 14.94
N ARG A 77 9.11 -3.45 14.94
CA ARG A 77 7.86 -2.75 15.20
C ARG A 77 7.39 -2.02 13.96
N ARG A 78 6.09 -1.80 13.83
CA ARG A 78 5.54 -1.09 12.67
C ARG A 78 4.25 -0.37 13.01
N ARG A 79 3.85 0.55 12.15
CA ARG A 79 2.51 1.10 12.19
C ARG A 79 1.57 0.22 11.36
N LEU A 80 0.43 -0.09 11.97
CA LEU A 80 -0.73 -0.64 11.28
C LEU A 80 -1.86 0.37 11.39
N ALA A 81 -2.66 0.52 10.34
CA ALA A 81 -3.94 1.21 10.44
C ALA A 81 -5.03 0.35 9.79
N VAL A 82 -6.26 0.48 10.28
CA VAL A 82 -7.40 -0.29 9.78
C VAL A 82 -8.57 0.65 9.59
N TYR A 83 -9.07 0.73 8.37
CA TYR A 83 -10.34 1.34 8.07
C TYR A 83 -11.44 0.29 8.16
N LEU A 84 -12.51 0.61 8.86
CA LEU A 84 -13.74 -0.18 8.92
C LEU A 84 -14.89 0.61 8.31
N PRO A 85 -15.73 -0.02 7.46
CA PRO A 85 -16.91 0.62 6.95
C PRO A 85 -17.91 0.90 8.08
N PRO A 86 -18.92 1.77 7.87
CA PRO A 86 -19.98 2.01 8.85
C PRO A 86 -20.63 0.70 9.29
N GLU A 87 -20.88 0.53 10.59
CA GLU A 87 -21.54 -0.67 11.14
C GLU A 87 -22.88 -0.96 10.47
N SER A 88 -23.62 0.08 10.11
CA SER A 88 -24.89 -0.02 9.41
C SER A 88 -24.82 -0.73 8.05
N ALA A 89 -23.63 -0.78 7.43
CA ALA A 89 -23.39 -1.45 6.16
C ALA A 89 -22.94 -2.91 6.30
N VAL A 90 -22.53 -3.33 7.50
CA VAL A 90 -22.00 -4.68 7.75
C VAL A 90 -23.14 -5.70 7.83
N ARG A 91 -23.07 -6.74 6.98
CA ARG A 91 -24.08 -7.81 6.92
C ARG A 91 -23.47 -9.21 7.07
N GLY A 92 -22.22 -9.29 7.47
CA GLY A 92 -21.46 -10.54 7.60
C GLY A 92 -19.96 -10.28 7.52
N PRO A 93 -19.13 -11.30 7.24
CA PRO A 93 -17.71 -11.11 7.14
C PRO A 93 -17.33 -10.07 6.08
N LEU A 94 -16.46 -9.14 6.46
CA LEU A 94 -16.01 -8.02 5.62
C LEU A 94 -15.13 -8.50 4.47
N ASN A 95 -15.25 -7.87 3.32
CA ASN A 95 -14.22 -7.94 2.29
C ASN A 95 -12.91 -7.37 2.85
N LEU A 96 -11.78 -7.72 2.23
CA LEU A 96 -10.47 -7.29 2.71
C LEU A 96 -9.66 -6.65 1.58
N LEU A 97 -9.13 -5.46 1.86
CA LEU A 97 -8.07 -4.82 1.10
C LEU A 97 -6.85 -4.65 2.02
N ILE A 98 -5.68 -5.13 1.61
CA ILE A 98 -4.41 -4.90 2.30
C ILE A 98 -3.58 -3.97 1.44
N CYS A 99 -3.07 -2.88 2.04
CA CYS A 99 -2.24 -1.91 1.35
C CYS A 99 -0.83 -1.91 1.96
N ASN A 100 0.16 -2.30 1.16
CA ASN A 100 1.57 -2.20 1.51
C ASN A 100 2.02 -0.73 1.42
N ASP A 101 2.95 -0.29 2.29
CA ASP A 101 3.27 1.13 2.49
C ASP A 101 2.00 1.95 2.80
N GLY A 102 1.20 1.44 3.70
CA GLY A 102 -0.20 1.81 3.92
C GLY A 102 -0.47 3.29 4.19
N GLU A 103 0.52 4.04 4.71
CA GLU A 103 0.37 5.48 4.95
C GLU A 103 0.09 6.24 3.65
N GLY A 104 0.79 5.90 2.54
CA GLY A 104 0.55 6.51 1.24
C GLY A 104 -0.84 6.23 0.67
N TYR A 105 -1.45 5.11 1.07
CA TYR A 105 -2.81 4.74 0.62
C TYR A 105 -3.92 5.39 1.44
N ARG A 106 -3.71 5.56 2.76
CA ARG A 106 -4.76 6.04 3.66
C ARG A 106 -4.79 7.55 3.85
N PHE A 107 -3.72 8.26 3.48
CA PHE A 107 -3.56 9.68 3.75
C PHE A 107 -4.65 10.49 3.03
N ASP A 108 -5.35 11.34 3.78
CA ASP A 108 -6.53 12.09 3.31
C ASP A 108 -6.20 13.22 2.32
N LYS A 109 -4.94 13.68 2.33
CA LYS A 109 -4.41 14.68 1.38
C LYS A 109 -3.53 14.07 0.29
N GLY A 110 -3.35 12.73 0.31
CA GLY A 110 -2.60 12.02 -0.70
C GLY A 110 -3.39 11.83 -2.00
N ASP A 111 -2.74 11.23 -2.98
CA ASP A 111 -3.34 11.01 -4.30
C ASP A 111 -4.34 9.84 -4.31
N ILE A 112 -4.16 8.84 -3.43
CA ILE A 112 -4.93 7.59 -3.48
C ILE A 112 -6.20 7.66 -2.62
N ARG A 113 -6.10 8.16 -1.39
CA ARG A 113 -7.21 8.37 -0.44
C ARG A 113 -8.14 7.15 -0.31
N ALA A 114 -7.56 5.96 -0.19
CA ALA A 114 -8.30 4.70 -0.21
C ALA A 114 -9.53 4.65 0.73
N PRO A 115 -9.51 5.21 1.96
CA PRO A 115 -10.70 5.25 2.80
C PRO A 115 -11.88 6.01 2.16
N ALA A 116 -11.64 7.16 1.52
CA ALA A 116 -12.67 7.94 0.85
C ALA A 116 -13.23 7.20 -0.38
N VAL A 117 -12.35 6.52 -1.13
CA VAL A 117 -12.75 5.69 -2.26
C VAL A 117 -13.63 4.52 -1.79
N LEU A 118 -13.27 3.85 -0.70
CA LEU A 118 -14.05 2.75 -0.15
C LEU A 118 -15.43 3.21 0.33
N ASP A 119 -15.52 4.37 0.99
CA ASP A 119 -16.80 4.97 1.37
C ASP A 119 -17.67 5.27 0.14
N SER A 120 -17.08 5.83 -0.91
CA SER A 120 -17.80 6.20 -2.13
C SER A 120 -18.32 4.97 -2.88
N LEU A 121 -17.47 3.94 -3.05
CA LEU A 121 -17.85 2.69 -3.70
C LEU A 121 -18.88 1.88 -2.90
N LEU A 122 -18.81 1.95 -1.56
CA LEU A 122 -19.84 1.37 -0.70
C LEU A 122 -21.17 2.11 -0.87
N ALA A 123 -21.17 3.43 -0.89
CA ALA A 123 -22.36 4.25 -1.03
C ALA A 123 -23.03 4.08 -2.41
N SER A 124 -22.24 3.90 -3.47
CA SER A 124 -22.76 3.60 -4.82
C SER A 124 -23.26 2.17 -4.99
N GLY A 125 -22.95 1.27 -4.05
CA GLY A 125 -23.27 -0.16 -4.13
C GLY A 125 -22.36 -0.96 -5.07
N GLU A 126 -21.28 -0.37 -5.57
CA GLU A 126 -20.31 -1.05 -6.43
C GLU A 126 -19.39 -1.97 -5.66
N LEU A 127 -19.17 -1.68 -4.38
CA LEU A 127 -18.37 -2.51 -3.49
C LEU A 127 -19.13 -2.81 -2.20
N GLY A 128 -19.11 -4.07 -1.76
CA GLY A 128 -19.66 -4.45 -0.46
C GLY A 128 -18.78 -3.98 0.69
N ALA A 129 -19.29 -4.07 1.92
CA ALA A 129 -18.58 -3.67 3.13
C ALA A 129 -17.15 -4.27 3.17
N THR A 130 -16.15 -3.41 3.15
CA THR A 130 -14.74 -3.76 2.99
C THR A 130 -13.91 -3.12 4.10
N ALA A 131 -13.15 -3.94 4.83
CA ALA A 131 -12.10 -3.47 5.72
C ALA A 131 -10.82 -3.25 4.90
N ALA A 132 -10.11 -2.15 5.17
CA ALA A 132 -8.77 -1.95 4.61
C ALA A 132 -7.73 -1.97 5.72
N VAL A 133 -6.66 -2.76 5.52
CA VAL A 133 -5.53 -2.88 6.44
C VAL A 133 -4.31 -2.23 5.79
N PHE A 134 -3.83 -1.17 6.39
CA PHE A 134 -2.68 -0.39 5.93
C PHE A 134 -1.45 -0.81 6.71
N VAL A 135 -0.51 -1.46 6.03
CA VAL A 135 0.66 -2.09 6.65
C VAL A 135 1.91 -1.32 6.28
N MET A 136 2.63 -0.82 7.28
CA MET A 136 3.96 -0.25 7.06
C MET A 136 5.05 -1.33 7.21
N PRO A 137 6.21 -1.18 6.54
CA PRO A 137 7.35 -2.05 6.75
C PRO A 137 7.81 -2.05 8.21
N GLY A 138 8.45 -3.13 8.63
CA GLY A 138 9.03 -3.24 9.95
C GLY A 138 10.22 -2.29 10.15
N ILE A 139 10.27 -1.70 11.33
CA ILE A 139 11.42 -0.94 11.83
C ILE A 139 12.13 -1.88 12.81
N PRO A 140 13.38 -2.31 12.54
CA PRO A 140 14.13 -3.15 13.44
C PRO A 140 14.31 -2.49 14.81
N ASP A 141 14.32 -3.30 15.87
CA ASP A 141 14.52 -2.81 17.23
C ASP A 141 15.84 -2.01 17.36
N GLY A 142 15.77 -0.91 18.10
CA GLY A 142 16.89 0.01 18.27
C GLY A 142 17.11 1.02 17.14
N PHE A 143 16.23 1.05 16.11
CA PHE A 143 16.30 2.01 15.02
C PHE A 143 15.03 2.87 14.93
N ASP A 144 15.19 4.07 14.42
CA ASP A 144 14.08 4.96 14.07
C ASP A 144 13.82 4.93 12.56
N ALA A 145 12.57 5.17 12.15
CA ALA A 145 12.17 5.17 10.75
C ALA A 145 12.92 6.20 9.91
N THR A 146 13.23 7.34 10.53
CA THR A 146 13.95 8.45 9.90
C THR A 146 15.15 8.85 10.76
N VAL A 147 16.20 9.32 10.12
CA VAL A 147 17.29 10.03 10.79
C VAL A 147 17.05 11.52 10.57
N PRO A 148 17.09 12.38 11.61
CA PRO A 148 16.84 13.80 11.46
C PRO A 148 17.68 14.43 10.34
N GLY A 149 17.03 15.11 9.38
CA GLY A 149 17.68 15.75 8.25
C GLY A 149 18.18 14.82 7.14
N GLN A 150 17.81 13.52 7.17
CA GLN A 150 18.19 12.54 6.16
C GLN A 150 16.98 11.78 5.61
N LEU A 151 17.18 11.17 4.45
CA LEU A 151 16.30 10.17 3.85
C LEU A 151 16.05 9.02 4.84
N PRO A 152 15.04 8.15 4.58
CA PRO A 152 14.72 7.01 5.44
C PRO A 152 15.97 6.26 5.87
N ASN A 153 16.02 5.87 7.15
CA ASN A 153 17.14 5.13 7.71
C ASN A 153 17.51 3.92 6.82
N PRO A 154 18.78 3.79 6.38
CA PRO A 154 19.18 2.70 5.47
C PRO A 154 18.88 1.30 6.01
N VAL A 155 18.90 1.11 7.34
CA VAL A 155 18.56 -0.16 7.98
C VAL A 155 17.07 -0.46 7.80
N VAL A 156 16.21 0.55 7.97
CA VAL A 156 14.76 0.43 7.77
C VAL A 156 14.43 0.18 6.29
N ASN A 157 15.09 0.87 5.37
CA ASN A 157 14.96 0.60 3.93
C ASN A 157 15.40 -0.82 3.56
N ARG A 158 16.47 -1.31 4.17
CA ARG A 158 16.91 -2.70 3.98
C ARG A 158 15.87 -3.68 4.51
N GLN A 159 15.28 -3.41 5.68
CA GLN A 159 14.20 -4.24 6.25
C GLN A 159 12.98 -4.25 5.33
N ARG A 160 12.55 -3.09 4.83
CA ARG A 160 11.47 -3.01 3.84
C ARG A 160 11.77 -3.85 2.60
N SER A 161 13.00 -3.78 2.06
CA SER A 161 13.39 -4.61 0.91
C SER A 161 13.39 -6.10 1.25
N VAL A 162 13.78 -6.50 2.46
CA VAL A 162 13.70 -7.90 2.89
C VAL A 162 12.25 -8.38 2.94
N GLU A 163 11.35 -7.57 3.47
CA GLU A 163 9.94 -7.94 3.59
C GLU A 163 9.23 -7.95 2.23
N TYR A 164 9.47 -6.95 1.39
CA TYR A 164 8.67 -6.70 0.18
C TYR A 164 9.28 -7.32 -1.08
N ASP A 165 10.58 -7.20 -1.28
CA ASP A 165 11.22 -7.64 -2.53
C ASP A 165 11.62 -9.11 -2.51
N SER A 166 11.60 -9.78 -1.35
CA SER A 166 11.90 -11.20 -1.26
C SER A 166 10.76 -12.03 -1.86
N CYS A 167 11.08 -12.80 -2.91
CA CYS A 167 10.10 -13.64 -3.60
C CYS A 167 9.84 -14.95 -2.83
N THR A 168 9.53 -14.85 -1.52
CA THR A 168 9.29 -15.96 -0.60
C THR A 168 7.87 -15.88 -0.03
N PRO A 169 7.36 -16.96 0.61
CA PRO A 169 6.04 -16.92 1.26
C PRO A 169 5.98 -16.05 2.52
N ALA A 170 7.12 -15.63 3.09
CA ALA A 170 7.19 -15.01 4.42
C ALA A 170 6.23 -13.83 4.62
N TYR A 171 6.08 -12.95 3.63
CA TYR A 171 5.16 -11.82 3.78
C TYR A 171 3.68 -12.25 3.83
N GLY A 172 3.31 -13.22 3.02
CA GLY A 172 1.95 -13.80 3.08
C GLY A 172 1.70 -14.53 4.40
N GLU A 173 2.71 -15.24 4.93
CA GLU A 173 2.66 -15.86 6.27
C GLU A 173 2.47 -14.80 7.36
N PHE A 174 3.24 -13.72 7.31
CA PHE A 174 3.12 -12.58 8.21
C PHE A 174 1.70 -11.99 8.20
N LEU A 175 1.12 -11.78 7.03
CA LEU A 175 -0.26 -11.30 6.94
C LEU A 175 -1.24 -12.27 7.57
N LEU A 176 -1.12 -13.57 7.29
CA LEU A 176 -2.08 -14.60 7.70
C LEU A 176 -1.94 -15.02 9.16
N GLN A 177 -0.72 -15.05 9.70
CA GLN A 177 -0.45 -15.56 11.04
C GLN A 177 -0.39 -14.45 12.08
N ASP A 178 0.10 -13.26 11.72
CA ASP A 178 0.32 -12.17 12.66
C ASP A 178 -0.72 -11.06 12.51
N VAL A 179 -0.83 -10.44 11.32
CA VAL A 179 -1.62 -9.21 11.13
C VAL A 179 -3.12 -9.47 11.18
N LEU A 180 -3.66 -10.35 10.33
CA LEU A 180 -5.10 -10.52 10.21
C LEU A 180 -5.74 -11.07 11.50
N PRO A 181 -5.15 -12.08 12.19
CA PRO A 181 -5.68 -12.52 13.47
C PRO A 181 -5.62 -11.45 14.56
N PHE A 182 -4.61 -10.57 14.54
CA PHE A 182 -4.55 -9.43 15.45
C PHE A 182 -5.70 -8.47 15.18
N VAL A 183 -5.90 -8.08 13.92
CA VAL A 183 -6.95 -7.14 13.50
C VAL A 183 -8.34 -7.67 13.90
N GLU A 184 -8.64 -8.93 13.60
CA GLU A 184 -9.93 -9.54 13.94
C GLU A 184 -10.18 -9.55 15.46
N ARG A 185 -9.19 -9.97 16.25
CA ARG A 185 -9.32 -9.99 17.71
C ARG A 185 -9.42 -8.60 18.33
N GLN A 186 -8.58 -7.67 17.87
CA GLN A 186 -8.47 -6.33 18.44
C GLN A 186 -9.71 -5.48 18.18
N LEU A 187 -10.32 -5.66 16.99
CA LEU A 187 -11.48 -4.87 16.56
C LEU A 187 -12.81 -5.62 16.65
N GLY A 188 -12.79 -6.89 17.05
CA GLY A 188 -14.01 -7.69 17.20
C GLY A 188 -14.75 -7.92 15.88
N ILE A 189 -14.04 -7.98 14.75
CA ILE A 189 -14.60 -8.14 13.41
C ILE A 189 -14.32 -9.53 12.84
N ALA A 190 -15.10 -9.91 11.82
CA ALA A 190 -14.85 -11.09 11.02
C ALA A 190 -14.48 -10.68 9.59
N LEU A 191 -13.33 -11.14 9.10
CA LEU A 191 -12.90 -10.98 7.72
C LEU A 191 -13.32 -12.21 6.89
N THR A 192 -13.73 -11.98 5.65
CA THR A 192 -14.08 -13.10 4.75
C THR A 192 -12.90 -14.04 4.54
N THR A 193 -13.15 -15.33 4.44
CA THR A 193 -12.15 -16.34 4.03
C THR A 193 -12.14 -16.61 2.53
N ASP A 194 -13.10 -16.02 1.79
CA ASP A 194 -13.15 -16.12 0.33
C ASP A 194 -12.01 -15.32 -0.29
N ALA A 195 -11.04 -16.02 -0.89
CA ALA A 195 -9.89 -15.42 -1.57
C ALA A 195 -10.32 -14.42 -2.67
N GLY A 196 -11.44 -14.67 -3.35
CA GLY A 196 -11.99 -13.78 -4.37
C GLY A 196 -12.47 -12.42 -3.84
N ARG A 197 -12.58 -12.29 -2.52
CA ARG A 197 -12.98 -11.07 -1.80
C ARG A 197 -11.85 -10.49 -0.94
N ARG A 198 -10.60 -10.98 -1.15
CA ARG A 198 -9.39 -10.51 -0.48
C ARG A 198 -8.40 -10.00 -1.52
N ALA A 199 -8.04 -8.73 -1.42
CA ALA A 199 -7.07 -8.07 -2.28
C ALA A 199 -5.82 -7.64 -1.49
N VAL A 200 -4.65 -7.75 -2.13
CA VAL A 200 -3.41 -7.15 -1.66
C VAL A 200 -2.94 -6.14 -2.70
N CYS A 201 -2.53 -4.97 -2.25
CA CYS A 201 -2.23 -3.82 -3.07
C CYS A 201 -0.89 -3.21 -2.66
N GLY A 202 -0.17 -2.63 -3.61
CA GLY A 202 1.07 -1.92 -3.34
C GLY A 202 1.70 -1.26 -4.56
N ILE A 203 2.63 -0.34 -4.29
CA ILE A 203 3.39 0.42 -5.30
C ILE A 203 4.84 -0.06 -5.26
N SER A 204 5.50 -0.16 -6.43
CA SER A 204 6.92 -0.48 -6.55
C SER A 204 7.27 -1.82 -5.86
N SER A 205 8.15 -1.82 -4.84
CA SER A 205 8.40 -2.99 -3.99
C SER A 205 7.12 -3.52 -3.33
N GLY A 206 6.19 -2.63 -2.93
CA GLY A 206 4.87 -3.02 -2.41
C GLY A 206 4.04 -3.76 -3.45
N GLY A 207 4.17 -3.43 -4.73
CA GLY A 207 3.46 -4.07 -5.84
C GLY A 207 3.92 -5.50 -6.10
N ILE A 208 5.23 -5.77 -6.11
CA ILE A 208 5.76 -7.14 -6.20
C ILE A 208 5.45 -7.93 -4.93
N CYS A 209 5.47 -7.30 -3.76
CA CYS A 209 5.07 -7.91 -2.50
C CYS A 209 3.61 -8.39 -2.54
N ALA A 210 2.69 -7.54 -3.03
CA ALA A 210 1.29 -7.90 -3.20
C ALA A 210 1.12 -9.11 -4.13
N PHE A 211 1.85 -9.14 -5.24
CA PHE A 211 1.86 -10.28 -6.15
C PHE A 211 2.37 -11.55 -5.46
N ASN A 212 3.50 -11.49 -4.74
CA ASN A 212 4.08 -12.64 -4.05
C ASN A 212 3.14 -13.20 -2.97
N ALA A 213 2.46 -12.36 -2.20
CA ALA A 213 1.50 -12.81 -1.20
C ALA A 213 0.39 -13.66 -1.85
N ALA A 214 -0.21 -13.19 -2.94
CA ALA A 214 -1.23 -13.95 -3.67
C ALA A 214 -0.66 -15.16 -4.40
N TRP A 215 0.57 -15.05 -4.94
CA TRP A 215 1.24 -16.15 -5.63
C TRP A 215 1.47 -17.37 -4.73
N HIS A 216 1.92 -17.12 -3.50
CA HIS A 216 2.18 -18.18 -2.51
C HIS A 216 0.92 -18.65 -1.80
N PHE A 217 -0.06 -17.77 -1.60
CA PHE A 217 -1.31 -18.05 -0.88
C PHE A 217 -2.57 -17.76 -1.71
N PRO A 218 -2.73 -18.40 -2.90
CA PRO A 218 -3.85 -18.10 -3.80
C PRO A 218 -5.21 -18.49 -3.23
N GLY A 219 -5.24 -19.40 -2.25
CA GLY A 219 -6.45 -19.76 -1.48
C GLY A 219 -6.85 -18.72 -0.42
N SER A 220 -5.95 -17.77 -0.11
CA SER A 220 -6.19 -16.72 0.89
C SER A 220 -6.29 -15.33 0.26
N PHE A 221 -5.57 -15.08 -0.83
CA PHE A 221 -5.53 -13.80 -1.55
C PHE A 221 -5.74 -14.06 -3.04
N GLY A 222 -6.94 -13.78 -3.53
CA GLY A 222 -7.31 -14.02 -4.92
C GLY A 222 -7.21 -12.79 -5.82
N ARG A 223 -6.91 -11.61 -5.27
CA ARG A 223 -6.82 -10.35 -6.02
C ARG A 223 -5.55 -9.59 -5.68
N VAL A 224 -4.93 -9.02 -6.71
CA VAL A 224 -3.71 -8.21 -6.61
C VAL A 224 -3.92 -6.90 -7.35
N ILE A 225 -3.50 -5.80 -6.74
CA ILE A 225 -3.36 -4.50 -7.38
C ILE A 225 -1.89 -4.11 -7.24
N SER A 226 -1.17 -4.09 -8.36
CA SER A 226 0.27 -3.78 -8.40
C SER A 226 0.50 -2.54 -9.25
N HIS A 227 0.80 -1.43 -8.59
CA HIS A 227 1.15 -0.18 -9.23
C HIS A 227 2.66 -0.11 -9.43
N CYS A 228 3.13 0.05 -10.66
CA CYS A 228 4.56 0.13 -11.00
C CYS A 228 5.40 -0.94 -10.31
N GLY A 229 4.89 -2.18 -10.20
CA GLY A 229 5.50 -3.24 -9.41
C GLY A 229 6.95 -3.52 -9.79
N SER A 230 7.84 -3.68 -8.80
CA SER A 230 9.27 -3.91 -9.00
C SER A 230 9.58 -5.35 -9.42
N PHE A 231 9.10 -5.77 -10.59
CA PHE A 231 9.40 -7.08 -11.21
C PHE A 231 10.81 -7.12 -11.81
N VAL A 232 11.78 -6.55 -11.09
CA VAL A 232 13.18 -6.40 -11.49
C VAL A 232 14.11 -7.15 -10.56
N ASN A 233 15.41 -7.16 -10.86
CA ASN A 233 16.40 -7.90 -10.09
C ASN A 233 16.83 -7.16 -8.82
N ILE A 234 15.92 -6.98 -7.86
CA ILE A 234 16.27 -6.54 -6.50
C ILE A 234 16.60 -7.77 -5.64
N ARG A 235 15.63 -8.69 -5.48
CA ARG A 235 15.77 -9.94 -4.72
C ARG A 235 15.15 -11.13 -5.46
N GLY A 236 15.28 -11.17 -6.78
CA GLY A 236 14.85 -12.31 -7.60
C GLY A 236 13.56 -12.13 -8.38
N ALA A 237 12.86 -10.98 -8.28
CA ALA A 237 11.58 -10.75 -8.94
C ALA A 237 11.64 -10.78 -10.48
N HIS A 238 12.81 -10.60 -11.08
CA HIS A 238 13.03 -10.78 -12.54
C HIS A 238 12.72 -12.20 -13.03
N ASN A 239 12.65 -13.18 -12.12
CA ASN A 239 12.27 -14.56 -12.44
C ASN A 239 10.75 -14.76 -12.50
N VAL A 240 9.92 -13.83 -12.04
CA VAL A 240 8.45 -13.96 -11.99
C VAL A 240 7.85 -14.28 -13.36
N PRO A 241 8.24 -13.66 -14.49
CA PRO A 241 7.72 -14.03 -15.80
C PRO A 241 7.98 -15.50 -16.18
N TYR A 242 9.14 -16.05 -15.77
CA TYR A 242 9.43 -17.46 -15.96
C TYR A 242 8.57 -18.34 -15.06
N LEU A 243 8.44 -17.99 -13.78
CA LEU A 243 7.60 -18.73 -12.83
C LEU A 243 6.14 -18.80 -13.28
N ILE A 244 5.60 -17.69 -13.79
CA ILE A 244 4.23 -17.65 -14.31
C ILE A 244 4.07 -18.63 -15.49
N ARG A 245 5.02 -18.64 -16.43
CA ARG A 245 4.97 -19.52 -17.60
C ARG A 245 5.19 -20.99 -17.28
N SER A 246 5.98 -21.30 -16.26
CA SER A 246 6.35 -22.68 -15.88
C SER A 246 5.46 -23.29 -14.80
N THR A 247 4.52 -22.53 -14.24
CA THR A 247 3.63 -22.99 -13.18
C THR A 247 2.20 -23.12 -13.70
N PRO A 248 1.43 -24.14 -13.29
CA PRO A 248 0.01 -24.23 -13.57
C PRO A 248 -0.74 -22.94 -13.15
N ARG A 249 -1.76 -22.56 -13.92
CA ARG A 249 -2.55 -21.36 -13.64
C ARG A 249 -3.09 -21.37 -12.22
N LYS A 250 -2.79 -20.32 -11.48
CA LYS A 250 -3.32 -20.07 -10.12
C LYS A 250 -4.63 -19.26 -10.19
N PRO A 251 -5.56 -19.46 -9.24
CA PRO A 251 -6.85 -18.75 -9.21
C PRO A 251 -6.70 -17.33 -8.65
N ILE A 252 -5.77 -16.55 -9.19
CA ILE A 252 -5.54 -15.16 -8.84
C ILE A 252 -5.88 -14.23 -10.00
N ARG A 253 -6.38 -13.04 -9.70
CA ARG A 253 -6.59 -11.94 -10.64
C ARG A 253 -5.63 -10.82 -10.30
N VAL A 254 -4.90 -10.34 -11.28
CA VAL A 254 -3.87 -9.33 -11.11
C VAL A 254 -4.19 -8.12 -11.98
N PHE A 255 -4.28 -6.95 -11.37
CA PHE A 255 -4.29 -5.67 -12.04
C PHE A 255 -2.87 -5.11 -11.98
N LEU A 256 -2.30 -4.81 -13.13
CA LEU A 256 -0.98 -4.18 -13.26
C LEU A 256 -1.18 -2.79 -13.87
N GLN A 257 -0.56 -1.82 -13.25
CA GLN A 257 -0.43 -0.47 -13.78
C GLN A 257 1.05 -0.11 -13.80
N SER A 258 1.51 0.51 -14.85
CA SER A 258 2.87 1.02 -15.01
C SER A 258 2.83 2.44 -15.56
#